data_43552fb7af275524514a42382488435e
#
_entry.id   43552fb7af275524514a42382488435e
#
_cell.length_a   1.000
_cell.length_b   1.000
_cell.length_c   1.000
_cell.angle_alpha   90.00
_cell.angle_beta   90.00
_cell.angle_gamma   90.00
#
_symmetry.space_group_name_H-M   'P 1'
#
loop_
_entity.id
_entity.type
_entity.pdbx_description
1 polymer ?
#
loop_
_entity_poly.entity_id
_entity_poly.type
_entity_poly.pdbx_seq_one_letter_code
_entity_poly.pdbx_strand_id
1 'polypeptide(L)'
;MRKLAAYLEKRGVAMSGDQLFALVRETFEGVAGKDLHAAPEQELPTGELDLLRGAGFSFKREFLGSDDPVLRGALEFSALIASALSSKEAAKLLGVDASRIRQRLTGRRPTLYGVKWRGEWLLPRFQFAGKAEVPGLVEVVPQLDSSLNPVEVARWFLSPNPDLFVESDNGEAASPREWLLAGHSPMEVARLAEDL
;
A
#
# COMPACT_ATOMS: atom_id res chain seq x y z
N MET A 1 6.94 -2.69 21.50
CA MET A 1 8.13 -3.19 20.81
C MET A 1 8.05 -4.71 20.51
N ARG A 2 7.95 -5.64 21.48
CA ARG A 2 7.91 -7.09 21.25
C ARG A 2 6.75 -7.57 20.33
N LYS A 3 5.55 -7.00 20.46
CA LYS A 3 4.37 -7.36 19.63
C LYS A 3 4.53 -6.95 18.15
N LEU A 4 5.21 -5.83 17.90
CA LEU A 4 5.45 -5.33 16.56
C LEU A 4 6.54 -6.14 15.84
N ALA A 5 7.61 -6.50 16.54
CA ALA A 5 8.64 -7.39 16.02
C ALA A 5 8.05 -8.77 15.62
N ALA A 6 7.23 -9.37 16.49
CA ALA A 6 6.54 -10.63 16.20
C ALA A 6 5.55 -10.54 15.03
N TYR A 7 4.89 -9.40 14.85
CA TYR A 7 4.00 -9.16 13.71
C TYR A 7 4.77 -9.10 12.39
N LEU A 8 5.93 -8.45 12.38
CA LEU A 8 6.79 -8.33 11.19
C LEU A 8 7.45 -9.65 10.83
N GLU A 9 7.93 -10.38 11.85
CA GLU A 9 8.53 -11.72 11.67
C GLU A 9 7.53 -12.69 11.06
N LYS A 10 6.27 -12.66 11.50
CA LYS A 10 5.17 -13.45 10.92
C LYS A 10 4.89 -13.12 9.45
N ARG A 11 5.27 -11.91 9.00
CA ARG A 11 5.14 -11.45 7.60
C ARG A 11 6.44 -11.55 6.79
N GLY A 12 7.47 -12.19 7.35
CA GLY A 12 8.75 -12.39 6.66
C GLY A 12 9.61 -11.13 6.53
N VAL A 13 9.37 -10.12 7.39
CA VAL A 13 10.17 -8.89 7.42
C VAL A 13 11.32 -9.07 8.40
N ALA A 14 12.52 -9.35 7.89
CA ALA A 14 13.74 -9.44 8.68
C ALA A 14 14.31 -8.02 8.95
N MET A 15 13.79 -7.37 9.98
CA MET A 15 14.21 -6.02 10.37
C MET A 15 14.32 -5.91 11.89
N SER A 16 15.38 -5.24 12.40
CA SER A 16 15.49 -4.96 13.83
C SER A 16 14.45 -3.92 14.26
N GLY A 17 14.11 -3.90 15.56
CA GLY A 17 13.18 -2.90 16.11
C GLY A 17 13.65 -1.46 15.87
N ASP A 18 14.97 -1.21 15.92
CA ASP A 18 15.54 0.12 15.68
C ASP A 18 15.48 0.53 14.21
N GLN A 19 15.70 -0.41 13.30
CA GLN A 19 15.54 -0.18 11.85
C GLN A 19 14.09 0.13 11.49
N LEU A 20 13.15 -0.60 12.10
CA LEU A 20 11.72 -0.33 11.92
C LEU A 20 11.35 1.04 12.48
N PHE A 21 11.82 1.37 13.68
CA PHE A 21 11.55 2.68 14.30
C PHE A 21 12.11 3.82 13.45
N ALA A 22 13.32 3.66 12.90
CA ALA A 22 13.91 4.64 11.99
C ALA A 22 13.08 4.79 10.71
N LEU A 23 12.60 3.68 10.14
CA LEU A 23 11.77 3.69 8.93
C LEU A 23 10.40 4.33 9.19
N VAL A 24 9.75 3.99 10.31
CA VAL A 24 8.46 4.59 10.71
C VAL A 24 8.62 6.10 10.93
N ARG A 25 9.67 6.52 11.64
CA ARG A 25 9.95 7.95 11.85
C ARG A 25 10.16 8.68 10.53
N GLU A 26 10.96 8.13 9.64
CA GLU A 26 11.22 8.73 8.34
C GLU A 26 9.98 8.77 7.44
N THR A 27 9.19 7.71 7.45
CA THR A 27 7.90 7.68 6.73
C THR A 27 6.96 8.74 7.29
N PHE A 28 6.90 8.85 8.61
CA PHE A 28 6.09 9.86 9.30
C PHE A 28 6.58 11.28 8.98
N GLU A 29 7.89 11.53 9.01
CA GLU A 29 8.47 12.83 8.63
C GLU A 29 8.24 13.14 7.15
N GLY A 30 8.32 12.15 6.26
CA GLY A 30 8.06 12.29 4.84
C GLY A 30 6.60 12.54 4.48
N VAL A 31 5.67 11.91 5.17
CA VAL A 31 4.23 12.12 5.05
C VAL A 31 3.82 13.41 5.78
N ALA A 32 4.33 13.63 6.98
CA ALA A 32 4.08 14.83 7.78
C ALA A 32 4.68 16.09 7.14
N GLY A 33 5.80 15.98 6.43
CA GLY A 33 6.50 17.12 5.84
C GLY A 33 5.80 17.73 4.62
N LYS A 34 4.84 17.03 3.99
CA LYS A 34 4.11 17.54 2.82
C LYS A 34 2.72 18.06 3.14
N ASP A 35 2.00 17.47 4.11
CA ASP A 35 0.58 17.78 4.33
C ASP A 35 0.21 18.04 5.80
N LEU A 36 1.11 17.81 6.76
CA LEU A 36 0.81 17.93 8.19
C LEU A 36 1.24 19.25 8.82
N HIS A 37 1.98 20.09 8.10
CA HIS A 37 2.31 21.46 8.54
C HIS A 37 1.32 22.51 8.04
N ALA A 38 0.42 22.18 7.13
CA ALA A 38 -0.81 22.93 6.95
C ALA A 38 -1.76 22.50 8.09
N ALA A 39 -1.58 23.09 9.27
CA ALA A 39 -2.66 23.05 10.25
C ALA A 39 -3.91 23.60 9.56
N PRO A 40 -5.08 22.95 9.68
CA PRO A 40 -6.33 23.51 9.13
C PRO A 40 -6.58 24.95 9.54
N GLU A 41 -5.97 25.40 10.63
CA GLU A 41 -5.96 26.77 11.12
C GLU A 41 -5.37 27.80 10.14
N GLN A 42 -4.51 27.41 9.19
CA GLN A 42 -3.91 28.35 8.22
C GLN A 42 -4.73 28.52 6.94
N GLU A 43 -5.67 27.62 6.68
CA GLU A 43 -6.50 27.65 5.46
C GLU A 43 -7.93 28.12 5.69
N LEU A 44 -8.40 28.14 6.95
CA LEU A 44 -9.76 28.56 7.27
C LEU A 44 -9.80 30.02 7.72
N PRO A 45 -10.76 30.82 7.22
CA PRO A 45 -11.03 32.16 7.75
C PRO A 45 -11.30 32.13 9.26
N THR A 46 -10.83 33.15 9.99
CA THR A 46 -10.90 33.19 11.46
C THR A 46 -12.32 32.96 12.00
N GLY A 47 -13.35 33.43 11.27
CA GLY A 47 -14.76 33.25 11.65
C GLY A 47 -15.25 31.79 11.56
N GLU A 48 -14.70 31.00 10.64
CA GLU A 48 -15.02 29.56 10.52
C GLU A 48 -14.34 28.73 11.60
N LEU A 49 -13.12 29.09 11.96
CA LEU A 49 -12.38 28.49 13.07
C LEU A 49 -13.10 28.68 14.42
N ASP A 50 -13.64 29.88 14.66
CA ASP A 50 -14.37 30.17 15.89
C ASP A 50 -15.72 29.45 15.95
N LEU A 51 -16.41 29.29 14.82
CA LEU A 51 -17.60 28.45 14.70
C LEU A 51 -17.36 27.00 15.01
N LEU A 52 -16.27 26.43 14.45
CA LEU A 52 -15.90 25.05 14.67
C LEU A 52 -15.46 24.80 16.12
N ARG A 53 -14.70 25.73 16.72
CA ARG A 53 -14.37 25.68 18.14
C ARG A 53 -15.59 25.75 19.05
N GLY A 54 -16.55 26.63 18.70
CA GLY A 54 -17.81 26.75 19.40
C GLY A 54 -18.69 25.49 19.29
N ALA A 55 -18.54 24.71 18.23
CA ALA A 55 -19.19 23.42 18.02
C ALA A 55 -18.44 22.24 18.70
N GLY A 56 -17.35 22.52 19.46
CA GLY A 56 -16.60 21.50 20.20
C GLY A 56 -15.49 20.80 19.41
N PHE A 57 -15.17 21.27 18.19
CA PHE A 57 -14.03 20.75 17.45
C PHE A 57 -12.72 21.27 18.03
N SER A 58 -11.82 20.39 18.39
CA SER A 58 -10.46 20.71 18.84
C SER A 58 -9.47 20.48 17.70
N PHE A 59 -8.77 21.52 17.30
CA PHE A 59 -7.70 21.46 16.29
C PHE A 59 -6.33 21.16 16.92
N LYS A 60 -6.26 21.06 18.26
CA LYS A 60 -5.07 20.54 18.91
C LYS A 60 -5.00 19.04 18.60
N ARG A 61 -4.03 18.68 17.79
CA ARG A 61 -3.63 17.29 17.63
C ARG A 61 -3.06 16.80 18.97
N GLU A 62 -3.92 16.28 19.82
CA GLU A 62 -3.44 15.41 20.88
C GLU A 62 -2.83 14.21 20.19
N PHE A 63 -1.62 13.86 20.58
CA PHE A 63 -0.93 12.64 20.16
C PHE A 63 -1.78 11.47 20.67
N LEU A 64 -2.76 11.09 19.89
CA LEU A 64 -3.66 9.99 20.17
C LEU A 64 -2.85 8.71 20.01
N GLY A 65 -2.92 7.83 20.97
CA GLY A 65 -2.12 6.61 21.10
C GLY A 65 -2.04 5.71 19.85
N SER A 66 -1.84 4.42 20.06
CA SER A 66 -1.65 3.40 19.00
C SER A 66 -2.77 3.30 17.93
N ASP A 67 -3.88 4.00 18.12
CA ASP A 67 -5.05 3.99 17.25
C ASP A 67 -5.14 5.20 16.30
N ASP A 68 -4.14 6.08 16.30
CA ASP A 68 -4.08 7.21 15.38
C ASP A 68 -4.05 6.72 13.92
N PRO A 69 -5.00 7.11 13.05
CA PRO A 69 -5.07 6.68 11.66
C PRO A 69 -3.80 7.01 10.87
N VAL A 70 -3.15 8.14 11.16
CA VAL A 70 -1.91 8.56 10.47
C VAL A 70 -0.75 7.66 10.90
N LEU A 71 -0.63 7.37 12.19
CA LEU A 71 0.38 6.43 12.69
C LEU A 71 0.16 5.04 12.09
N ARG A 72 -1.09 4.58 12.03
CA ARG A 72 -1.44 3.30 11.42
C ARG A 72 -1.05 3.28 9.94
N GLY A 73 -1.41 4.30 9.17
CA GLY A 73 -1.02 4.43 7.76
C GLY A 73 0.50 4.43 7.56
N ALA A 74 1.24 5.16 8.42
CA ALA A 74 2.70 5.17 8.37
C ALA A 74 3.31 3.80 8.69
N LEU A 75 2.76 3.07 9.66
CA LEU A 75 3.18 1.71 10.00
C LEU A 75 2.91 0.72 8.86
N GLU A 76 1.74 0.79 8.24
CA GLU A 76 1.38 -0.06 7.11
C GLU A 76 2.25 0.24 5.88
N PHE A 77 2.49 1.51 5.57
CA PHE A 77 3.40 1.90 4.50
C PHE A 77 4.83 1.42 4.78
N SER A 78 5.32 1.60 6.01
CA SER A 78 6.66 1.13 6.40
C SER A 78 6.78 -0.39 6.26
N ALA A 79 5.75 -1.15 6.65
CA ALA A 79 5.72 -2.60 6.49
C ALA A 79 5.67 -3.02 5.00
N LEU A 80 4.91 -2.29 4.18
CA LEU A 80 4.84 -2.50 2.74
C LEU A 80 6.23 -2.33 2.10
N ILE A 81 6.90 -1.22 2.37
CA ILE A 81 8.24 -0.90 1.84
C ILE A 81 9.30 -1.88 2.36
N ALA A 82 9.29 -2.20 3.66
CA ALA A 82 10.26 -3.11 4.27
C ALA A 82 10.18 -4.54 3.71
N SER A 83 8.99 -4.98 3.27
CA SER A 83 8.77 -6.29 2.67
C SER A 83 8.90 -6.31 1.15
N ALA A 84 8.93 -5.15 0.50
CA ALA A 84 8.98 -5.04 -0.95
C ALA A 84 10.32 -5.53 -1.52
N LEU A 85 10.28 -5.98 -2.76
CA LEU A 85 11.46 -6.40 -3.51
C LEU A 85 12.05 -5.19 -4.26
N SER A 86 13.37 -5.06 -4.25
CA SER A 86 14.06 -4.20 -5.20
C SER A 86 13.92 -4.73 -6.63
N SER A 87 14.15 -3.89 -7.64
CA SER A 87 14.14 -4.33 -9.04
C SER A 87 15.13 -5.49 -9.32
N LYS A 88 16.24 -5.55 -8.58
CA LYS A 88 17.23 -6.63 -8.71
C LYS A 88 16.71 -7.94 -8.11
N GLU A 89 16.07 -7.87 -6.95
CA GLU A 89 15.48 -9.04 -6.28
C GLU A 89 14.29 -9.58 -7.06
N ALA A 90 13.42 -8.71 -7.58
CA ALA A 90 12.32 -9.11 -8.45
C ALA A 90 12.83 -9.76 -9.75
N ALA A 91 13.87 -9.21 -10.35
CA ALA A 91 14.52 -9.79 -11.52
C ALA A 91 15.06 -11.19 -11.25
N LYS A 92 15.76 -11.37 -10.12
CA LYS A 92 16.27 -12.70 -9.68
C LYS A 92 15.12 -13.67 -9.41
N LEU A 93 14.04 -13.20 -8.76
CA LEU A 93 12.87 -14.01 -8.46
C LEU A 93 12.21 -14.56 -9.73
N LEU A 94 12.06 -13.68 -10.74
CA LEU A 94 11.35 -13.99 -12.00
C LEU A 94 12.26 -14.56 -13.10
N GLY A 95 13.57 -14.65 -12.87
CA GLY A 95 14.53 -15.14 -13.85
C GLY A 95 14.71 -14.22 -15.07
N VAL A 96 14.57 -12.90 -14.88
CA VAL A 96 14.71 -11.89 -15.95
C VAL A 96 15.76 -10.83 -15.58
N ASP A 97 16.08 -9.95 -16.52
CA ASP A 97 16.98 -8.83 -16.26
C ASP A 97 16.30 -7.69 -15.51
N ALA A 98 17.05 -6.97 -14.67
CA ALA A 98 16.55 -5.81 -13.94
C ALA A 98 16.08 -4.65 -14.86
N SER A 99 16.64 -4.55 -16.07
CA SER A 99 16.16 -3.61 -17.09
C SER A 99 14.74 -3.92 -17.54
N ARG A 100 14.41 -5.22 -17.68
CA ARG A 100 13.06 -5.67 -18.03
C ARG A 100 12.05 -5.36 -16.92
N ILE A 101 12.43 -5.52 -15.65
CA ILE A 101 11.59 -5.10 -14.53
C ILE A 101 11.29 -3.60 -14.61
N ARG A 102 12.31 -2.77 -14.83
CA ARG A 102 12.14 -1.32 -14.96
C ARG A 102 11.23 -0.94 -16.13
N GLN A 103 11.37 -1.58 -17.30
CA GLN A 103 10.48 -1.36 -18.44
C GLN A 103 9.02 -1.66 -18.10
N ARG A 104 8.78 -2.72 -17.33
CA ARG A 104 7.44 -3.13 -16.91
C ARG A 104 6.82 -2.21 -15.84
N LEU A 105 7.65 -1.50 -15.07
CA LEU A 105 7.22 -0.49 -14.09
C LEU A 105 6.94 0.86 -14.73
N THR A 106 7.75 1.28 -15.71
CA THR A 106 7.75 2.65 -16.26
C THR A 106 7.27 2.74 -17.71
N GLY A 107 6.89 1.61 -18.30
CA GLY A 107 6.37 1.57 -19.66
C GLY A 107 5.05 2.35 -19.80
N ARG A 108 4.67 2.65 -21.05
CA ARG A 108 3.41 3.35 -21.35
C ARG A 108 2.17 2.61 -20.79
N ARG A 109 2.26 1.31 -20.63
CA ARG A 109 1.27 0.45 -19.99
C ARG A 109 2.01 -0.43 -18.98
N PRO A 110 2.11 -0.01 -17.71
CA PRO A 110 2.83 -0.78 -16.71
C PRO A 110 2.14 -2.12 -16.47
N THR A 111 2.94 -3.17 -16.25
CA THR A 111 2.44 -4.53 -15.98
C THR A 111 2.90 -5.06 -14.63
N LEU A 112 3.66 -4.25 -13.90
CA LEU A 112 4.04 -4.47 -12.50
C LEU A 112 3.78 -3.20 -11.71
N TYR A 113 3.28 -3.37 -10.50
CA TYR A 113 3.08 -2.26 -9.58
C TYR A 113 4.38 -1.95 -8.84
N GLY A 114 4.76 -0.70 -8.78
CA GLY A 114 5.96 -0.25 -8.10
C GLY A 114 5.76 1.03 -7.32
N VAL A 115 6.44 1.11 -6.18
CA VAL A 115 6.51 2.30 -5.34
C VAL A 115 7.89 2.91 -5.47
N LYS A 116 7.97 4.20 -5.80
CA LYS A 116 9.25 4.90 -5.86
C LYS A 116 9.60 5.40 -4.46
N TRP A 117 10.64 4.83 -3.86
CA TRP A 117 11.10 5.19 -2.53
C TRP A 117 12.60 5.47 -2.54
N ARG A 118 13.03 6.63 -2.03
CA ARG A 118 14.44 7.08 -2.01
C ARG A 118 15.15 6.98 -3.38
N GLY A 119 14.41 7.22 -4.45
CA GLY A 119 14.94 7.13 -5.82
C GLY A 119 14.98 5.73 -6.42
N GLU A 120 14.67 4.69 -5.65
CA GLU A 120 14.62 3.31 -6.10
C GLU A 120 13.18 2.83 -6.32
N TRP A 121 13.00 1.88 -7.24
CA TRP A 121 11.75 1.18 -7.42
C TRP A 121 11.69 -0.04 -6.49
N LEU A 122 10.66 -0.06 -5.67
CA LEU A 122 10.32 -1.17 -4.78
C LEU A 122 9.01 -1.81 -5.24
N LEU A 123 9.00 -3.13 -5.31
CA LEU A 123 7.87 -3.92 -5.80
C LEU A 123 7.20 -4.62 -4.60
N PRO A 124 5.99 -4.20 -4.19
CA PRO A 124 5.26 -4.85 -3.10
C PRO A 124 5.04 -6.34 -3.37
N ARG A 125 5.12 -7.14 -2.32
CA ARG A 125 5.08 -8.61 -2.42
C ARG A 125 3.72 -9.17 -2.82
N PHE A 126 2.64 -8.43 -2.67
CA PHE A 126 1.30 -8.92 -3.00
C PHE A 126 1.17 -9.38 -4.46
N GLN A 127 1.98 -8.83 -5.35
CA GLN A 127 1.97 -9.16 -6.79
C GLN A 127 2.79 -10.40 -7.15
N PHE A 128 3.36 -11.09 -6.15
CA PHE A 128 4.15 -12.30 -6.37
C PHE A 128 3.54 -13.50 -5.62
N ALA A 129 3.68 -14.69 -6.20
CA ALA A 129 3.31 -15.96 -5.63
C ALA A 129 4.46 -16.97 -5.84
N GLY A 130 5.16 -17.34 -4.75
CA GLY A 130 6.35 -18.17 -4.84
C GLY A 130 7.44 -17.52 -5.71
N LYS A 131 7.78 -18.13 -6.84
CA LYS A 131 8.78 -17.64 -7.81
C LYS A 131 8.15 -17.04 -9.07
N ALA A 132 6.86 -16.74 -9.06
CA ALA A 132 6.13 -16.23 -10.19
C ALA A 132 5.34 -14.96 -9.80
N GLU A 133 4.85 -14.28 -10.80
CA GLU A 133 3.86 -13.21 -10.64
C GLU A 133 2.48 -13.81 -10.39
N VAL A 134 1.63 -13.05 -9.72
CA VAL A 134 0.20 -13.32 -9.69
C VAL A 134 -0.32 -13.23 -11.14
N PRO A 135 -1.09 -14.19 -11.64
CA PRO A 135 -1.64 -14.14 -12.99
C PRO A 135 -2.51 -12.90 -13.21
N GLY A 136 -2.60 -12.42 -14.43
CA GLY A 136 -3.51 -11.34 -14.80
C GLY A 136 -3.10 -9.92 -14.39
N LEU A 137 -1.91 -9.71 -13.83
CA LEU A 137 -1.43 -8.37 -13.47
C LEU A 137 -1.29 -7.44 -14.68
N VAL A 138 -1.04 -7.99 -15.87
CA VAL A 138 -0.93 -7.22 -17.12
C VAL A 138 -2.24 -6.54 -17.49
N GLU A 139 -3.37 -7.07 -17.09
CA GLU A 139 -4.70 -6.51 -17.26
C GLU A 139 -5.06 -5.53 -16.13
N VAL A 140 -4.70 -5.85 -14.89
CA VAL A 140 -5.13 -5.14 -13.68
C VAL A 140 -4.29 -3.89 -13.40
N VAL A 141 -2.95 -4.02 -13.42
CA VAL A 141 -2.06 -2.92 -13.01
C VAL A 141 -2.23 -1.65 -13.85
N PRO A 142 -2.47 -1.73 -15.19
CA PRO A 142 -2.70 -0.53 -15.99
C PRO A 142 -3.99 0.23 -15.67
N GLN A 143 -4.92 -0.36 -14.94
CA GLN A 143 -6.19 0.26 -14.54
C GLN A 143 -6.10 1.01 -13.21
N LEU A 144 -5.07 0.72 -12.41
CA LEU A 144 -4.86 1.41 -11.14
C LEU A 144 -4.47 2.87 -11.40
N ASP A 145 -5.15 3.81 -10.73
CA ASP A 145 -4.76 5.21 -10.76
C ASP A 145 -3.38 5.39 -10.09
N SER A 146 -2.50 6.09 -10.79
CA SER A 146 -1.13 6.35 -10.32
C SER A 146 -1.07 7.28 -9.09
N SER A 147 -2.15 7.97 -8.75
CA SER A 147 -2.28 8.85 -7.59
C SER A 147 -2.67 8.09 -6.32
N LEU A 148 -3.12 6.83 -6.42
CA LEU A 148 -3.54 6.04 -5.28
C LEU A 148 -2.41 5.82 -4.27
N ASN A 149 -2.76 5.87 -3.00
CA ASN A 149 -1.84 5.55 -1.94
C ASN A 149 -1.45 4.06 -2.01
N PRO A 150 -0.14 3.72 -2.01
CA PRO A 150 0.31 2.33 -2.09
C PRO A 150 -0.26 1.39 -1.03
N VAL A 151 -0.60 1.91 0.15
CA VAL A 151 -1.24 1.14 1.22
C VAL A 151 -2.69 0.79 0.84
N GLU A 152 -3.41 1.71 0.20
CA GLU A 152 -4.78 1.47 -0.28
C GLU A 152 -4.79 0.41 -1.36
N VAL A 153 -3.88 0.50 -2.34
CA VAL A 153 -3.72 -0.52 -3.38
C VAL A 153 -3.41 -1.89 -2.77
N ALA A 154 -2.47 -1.95 -1.81
CA ALA A 154 -2.11 -3.20 -1.15
C ALA A 154 -3.27 -3.79 -0.33
N ARG A 155 -4.03 -2.93 0.36
CA ARG A 155 -5.22 -3.32 1.12
C ARG A 155 -6.29 -3.88 0.20
N TRP A 156 -6.63 -3.15 -0.85
CA TRP A 156 -7.60 -3.58 -1.85
C TRP A 156 -7.23 -4.94 -2.45
N PHE A 157 -5.97 -5.10 -2.83
CA PHE A 157 -5.49 -6.34 -3.46
C PHE A 157 -5.54 -7.56 -2.54
N LEU A 158 -5.47 -7.35 -1.22
CA LEU A 158 -5.39 -8.39 -0.20
C LEU A 158 -6.68 -8.57 0.63
N SER A 159 -7.65 -7.68 0.48
CA SER A 159 -8.91 -7.78 1.23
C SER A 159 -10.00 -8.42 0.39
N PRO A 160 -10.89 -9.23 1.00
CA PRO A 160 -12.06 -9.76 0.32
C PRO A 160 -12.89 -8.64 -0.32
N ASN A 161 -13.33 -8.86 -1.55
CA ASN A 161 -14.20 -7.96 -2.29
C ASN A 161 -15.54 -8.66 -2.57
N PRO A 162 -16.69 -8.10 -2.17
CA PRO A 162 -18.00 -8.73 -2.33
C PRO A 162 -18.39 -9.01 -3.79
N ASP A 163 -17.79 -8.28 -4.76
CA ASP A 163 -18.02 -8.50 -6.19
C ASP A 163 -17.23 -9.69 -6.76
N LEU A 164 -16.25 -10.21 -5.99
CA LEU A 164 -15.45 -11.38 -6.37
C LEU A 164 -15.91 -12.60 -5.58
N PHE A 165 -17.03 -13.13 -6.02
CA PHE A 165 -17.73 -14.22 -5.36
C PHE A 165 -17.87 -15.43 -6.28
N VAL A 166 -17.54 -16.62 -5.78
CA VAL A 166 -17.75 -17.89 -6.48
C VAL A 166 -18.63 -18.79 -5.60
N GLU A 167 -19.79 -19.18 -6.10
CA GLU A 167 -20.73 -20.05 -5.36
C GLU A 167 -20.10 -21.38 -4.90
N SER A 168 -19.08 -21.87 -5.61
CA SER A 168 -18.40 -23.13 -5.30
C SER A 168 -17.42 -23.03 -4.12
N ASP A 169 -17.02 -21.85 -3.68
CA ASP A 169 -15.99 -21.61 -2.66
C ASP A 169 -16.61 -21.22 -1.31
N ASN A 170 -17.45 -22.10 -0.75
CA ASN A 170 -18.09 -21.91 0.57
C ASN A 170 -18.87 -20.60 0.76
N GLY A 171 -19.13 -19.84 -0.29
CA GLY A 171 -19.86 -18.58 -0.23
C GLY A 171 -19.06 -17.41 0.37
N GLU A 172 -17.76 -17.50 0.41
CA GLU A 172 -16.90 -16.41 0.88
C GLU A 172 -16.40 -15.55 -0.28
N ALA A 173 -16.37 -14.22 -0.08
CA ALA A 173 -15.81 -13.29 -1.05
C ALA A 173 -14.29 -13.45 -1.10
N ALA A 174 -13.72 -13.54 -2.32
CA ALA A 174 -12.29 -13.61 -2.54
C ALA A 174 -11.67 -12.20 -2.57
N SER A 175 -10.40 -12.10 -2.18
CA SER A 175 -9.62 -10.91 -2.51
C SER A 175 -9.25 -10.92 -4.00
N PRO A 176 -8.97 -9.75 -4.62
CA PRO A 176 -8.45 -9.66 -5.97
C PRO A 176 -7.26 -10.59 -6.23
N ARG A 177 -6.37 -10.72 -5.25
CA ARG A 177 -5.23 -11.62 -5.33
C ARG A 177 -5.62 -13.10 -5.33
N GLU A 178 -6.51 -13.51 -4.45
CA GLU A 178 -7.00 -14.89 -4.37
C GLU A 178 -7.77 -15.28 -5.63
N TRP A 179 -8.62 -14.38 -6.14
CA TRP A 179 -9.34 -14.53 -7.38
C TRP A 179 -8.42 -14.84 -8.56
N LEU A 180 -7.36 -14.04 -8.71
CA LEU A 180 -6.38 -14.24 -9.77
C LEU A 180 -5.56 -15.52 -9.59
N LEU A 181 -5.19 -15.86 -8.36
CA LEU A 181 -4.44 -17.09 -8.06
C LEU A 181 -5.29 -18.35 -8.27
N ALA A 182 -6.59 -18.28 -8.09
CA ALA A 182 -7.53 -19.35 -8.41
C ALA A 182 -7.74 -19.53 -9.92
N GLY A 183 -7.21 -18.62 -10.75
CA GLY A 183 -7.30 -18.69 -12.22
C GLY A 183 -8.60 -18.12 -12.79
N HIS A 184 -9.34 -17.34 -12.01
CA HIS A 184 -10.53 -16.64 -12.49
C HIS A 184 -10.18 -15.47 -13.41
N SER A 185 -11.19 -14.90 -14.08
CA SER A 185 -11.03 -13.84 -15.08
C SER A 185 -10.34 -12.59 -14.50
N PRO A 186 -9.18 -12.16 -15.03
CA PRO A 186 -8.52 -10.94 -14.60
C PRO A 186 -9.29 -9.68 -15.03
N MET A 187 -10.18 -9.76 -16.00
CA MET A 187 -10.97 -8.62 -16.46
C MET A 187 -11.96 -8.11 -15.41
N GLU A 188 -12.45 -9.01 -14.54
CA GLU A 188 -13.32 -8.62 -13.43
C GLU A 188 -12.56 -7.80 -12.40
N VAL A 189 -11.35 -8.24 -12.05
CA VAL A 189 -10.45 -7.48 -11.16
C VAL A 189 -10.00 -6.17 -11.80
N ALA A 190 -9.73 -6.17 -13.12
CA ALA A 190 -9.34 -4.97 -13.85
C ALA A 190 -10.44 -3.90 -13.81
N ARG A 191 -11.71 -4.29 -13.99
CA ARG A 191 -12.85 -3.38 -13.89
C ARG A 191 -12.98 -2.78 -12.48
N LEU A 192 -12.81 -3.59 -11.44
CA LEU A 192 -12.83 -3.10 -10.05
C LEU A 192 -11.65 -2.17 -9.73
N ALA A 193 -10.52 -2.33 -10.42
CA ALA A 193 -9.36 -1.47 -10.27
C ALA A 193 -9.56 -0.08 -10.89
N GLU A 194 -10.43 0.07 -11.90
CA GLU A 194 -10.80 1.36 -12.50
C GLU A 194 -11.63 2.23 -11.54
N ASP A 195 -12.38 1.59 -10.64
CA ASP A 195 -13.29 2.25 -9.70
C ASP A 195 -12.64 2.52 -8.32
N LEU A 196 -11.35 2.17 -8.15
CA LEU A 196 -10.62 2.35 -6.91
C LEU A 196 -10.10 3.78 -6.76
#